data_ac3e01395f4f478782ac7f0c61adef5b
#
_entry.id   ac3e01395f4f478782ac7f0c61adef5b
#
_cell.length_a   1.000
_cell.length_b   1.000
_cell.length_c   1.000
_cell.angle_alpha   90.00
_cell.angle_beta   90.00
_cell.angle_gamma   90.00
#
_symmetry.space_group_name_H-M   'P 1'
#
loop_
_entity.id
_entity.type
_entity.pdbx_description
1 polymer ?
#
loop_
_entity_poly.entity_id
_entity_poly.type
_entity_poly.pdbx_seq_one_letter_code
_entity_poly.pdbx_strand_id
1 'polypeptide(L)'
;MATAGYSGTPLIKKLGIKPESKIWLIDAPADYMKLLESDISKQIAKKSDTPDLIHLFVKNYKGFETEMKKIATICKANPNVAIWVSWYKKSAGIPTDVTEDMIRNYALKHDLVDIKVCAVSDTWSGLKLVVPLAKRK
;
A
#
# COMPACT_ATOMS: atom_id res chain seq x y z
N MET A 1 -18.67 0.82 14.54
CA MET A 1 -17.92 1.89 13.88
C MET A 1 -18.01 1.73 12.38
N ALA A 2 -18.33 2.79 11.69
CA ALA A 2 -18.40 2.75 10.25
C ALA A 2 -17.00 2.63 9.66
N THR A 3 -16.82 1.71 8.71
CA THR A 3 -15.57 1.59 7.99
C THR A 3 -15.72 2.29 6.64
N ALA A 4 -14.66 2.95 6.20
CA ALA A 4 -14.66 3.55 4.88
C ALA A 4 -14.85 2.45 3.83
N GLY A 5 -15.68 2.72 2.82
CA GLY A 5 -15.94 1.76 1.76
C GLY A 5 -17.11 0.83 1.99
N TYR A 6 -17.66 0.79 3.17
CA TYR A 6 -18.93 0.12 3.49
C TYR A 6 -19.09 -1.31 3.00
N SER A 7 -18.02 -2.03 2.78
CA SER A 7 -18.09 -3.39 2.28
C SER A 7 -18.36 -4.43 3.36
N GLY A 8 -18.34 -4.02 4.63
CA GLY A 8 -18.44 -4.93 5.75
C GLY A 8 -17.19 -5.76 5.99
N THR A 9 -16.23 -5.72 5.08
CA THR A 9 -14.96 -6.45 5.22
C THR A 9 -13.98 -5.60 6.02
N PRO A 10 -13.37 -6.13 7.09
CA PRO A 10 -12.35 -5.40 7.83
C PRO A 10 -11.18 -5.00 6.94
N LEU A 11 -10.61 -3.82 7.20
CA LEU A 11 -9.50 -3.30 6.41
C LEU A 11 -8.32 -4.27 6.37
N ILE A 12 -8.00 -4.91 7.49
CA ILE A 12 -6.90 -5.86 7.55
C ILE A 12 -7.06 -6.99 6.53
N LYS A 13 -8.29 -7.45 6.31
CA LYS A 13 -8.58 -8.46 5.29
C LYS A 13 -8.52 -7.89 3.87
N LYS A 14 -9.00 -6.66 3.68
CA LYS A 14 -8.95 -6.00 2.38
C LYS A 14 -7.51 -5.85 1.92
N LEU A 15 -6.61 -5.52 2.83
CA LEU A 15 -5.19 -5.36 2.52
C LEU A 15 -4.47 -6.69 2.34
N GLY A 16 -5.08 -7.79 2.79
CA GLY A 16 -4.46 -9.12 2.70
C GLY A 16 -3.42 -9.38 3.77
N ILE A 17 -3.52 -8.70 4.90
CA ILE A 17 -2.59 -8.90 6.02
C ILE A 17 -2.99 -10.16 6.77
N LYS A 18 -2.07 -11.11 6.84
CA LYS A 18 -2.24 -12.36 7.59
C LYS A 18 -1.41 -12.32 8.86
N PRO A 19 -1.72 -13.16 9.88
CA PRO A 19 -0.96 -13.16 11.12
C PRO A 19 0.53 -13.38 10.95
N GLU A 20 0.94 -14.11 9.93
CA GLU A 20 2.35 -14.40 9.65
C GLU A 20 3.00 -13.40 8.69
N SER A 21 2.23 -12.46 8.14
CA SER A 21 2.76 -11.49 7.18
C SER A 21 3.73 -10.51 7.84
N LYS A 22 4.84 -10.26 7.19
CA LYS A 22 5.76 -9.20 7.58
C LYS A 22 5.42 -7.97 6.77
N ILE A 23 5.24 -6.84 7.45
CA ILE A 23 4.72 -5.62 6.85
C ILE A 23 5.68 -4.48 7.03
N TRP A 24 5.91 -3.74 5.96
CA TRP A 24 6.71 -2.53 5.98
C TRP A 24 5.79 -1.34 5.76
N LEU A 25 5.72 -0.44 6.75
CA LEU A 25 4.90 0.77 6.67
C LEU A 25 5.80 1.95 6.32
N ILE A 26 5.40 2.72 5.32
CA ILE A 26 6.13 3.93 4.91
C ILE A 26 5.17 5.11 5.05
N ASP A 27 5.51 6.04 5.93
CA ASP A 27 4.73 7.26 6.19
C ASP A 27 3.28 6.99 6.58
N ALA A 28 3.03 5.89 7.28
CA ALA A 28 1.69 5.54 7.73
C ALA A 28 1.17 6.57 8.74
N PRO A 29 -0.15 6.87 8.69
CA PRO A 29 -0.74 7.79 9.67
C PRO A 29 -0.65 7.22 11.08
N ALA A 30 -0.65 8.10 12.08
CA ALA A 30 -0.50 7.71 13.47
C ALA A 30 -1.60 6.75 13.94
N ASP A 31 -2.79 6.81 13.34
CA ASP A 31 -3.93 5.97 13.68
C ASP A 31 -4.03 4.70 12.83
N TYR A 32 -2.95 4.30 12.17
CA TYR A 32 -2.96 3.15 11.26
C TYR A 32 -3.49 1.87 11.92
N MET A 33 -2.99 1.54 13.12
CA MET A 33 -3.45 0.34 13.85
C MET A 33 -4.92 0.43 14.20
N LYS A 34 -5.39 1.64 14.50
CA LYS A 34 -6.80 1.89 14.80
C LYS A 34 -7.66 1.68 13.55
N LEU A 35 -7.17 2.11 12.39
CA LEU A 35 -7.86 1.88 11.12
C LEU A 35 -7.98 0.39 10.80
N LEU A 36 -6.96 -0.39 11.15
CA LEU A 36 -6.97 -1.84 10.97
C LEU A 36 -7.85 -2.55 12.01
N GLU A 37 -8.18 -1.87 13.10
CA GLU A 37 -8.85 -2.46 14.27
C GLU A 37 -8.05 -3.64 14.82
N SER A 38 -6.74 -3.57 14.69
CA SER A 38 -5.83 -4.64 15.12
C SER A 38 -4.43 -4.06 15.31
N ASP A 39 -3.70 -4.59 16.27
CA ASP A 39 -2.32 -4.20 16.54
C ASP A 39 -1.38 -5.17 15.81
N ILE A 40 -0.74 -4.68 14.75
CA ILE A 40 0.21 -5.47 13.97
C ILE A 40 1.67 -5.08 14.25
N SER A 41 1.92 -4.43 15.39
CA SER A 41 3.26 -3.95 15.73
C SER A 41 4.31 -5.06 15.73
N LYS A 42 3.92 -6.28 16.09
CA LYS A 42 4.83 -7.44 16.08
C LYS A 42 5.13 -7.95 14.68
N GLN A 43 4.34 -7.54 13.68
CA GLN A 43 4.49 -7.96 12.30
C GLN A 43 5.28 -6.96 11.46
N ILE A 44 5.65 -5.82 12.04
CA ILE A 44 6.39 -4.80 11.31
C ILE A 44 7.79 -5.31 10.97
N ALA A 45 8.12 -5.30 9.69
CA ALA A 45 9.41 -5.79 9.21
C ALA A 45 10.53 -4.84 9.62
N LYS A 46 11.65 -5.42 10.03
CA LYS A 46 12.87 -4.66 10.30
C LYS A 46 13.58 -4.40 8.98
N LYS A 47 14.52 -3.47 8.96
CA LYS A 47 15.29 -3.16 7.75
C LYS A 47 15.98 -4.38 7.14
N SER A 48 16.38 -5.33 7.98
CA SER A 48 17.04 -6.56 7.55
C SER A 48 16.08 -7.61 7.02
N ASP A 49 14.78 -7.45 7.25
CA ASP A 49 13.77 -8.41 6.81
C ASP A 49 13.22 -8.03 5.44
N THR A 50 12.88 -9.04 4.64
CA THR A 50 12.15 -8.80 3.40
C THR A 50 10.65 -8.84 3.72
N PRO A 51 9.92 -7.75 3.49
CA PRO A 51 8.49 -7.74 3.82
C PRO A 51 7.67 -8.55 2.82
N ASP A 52 6.53 -9.06 3.28
CA ASP A 52 5.54 -9.72 2.43
C ASP A 52 4.58 -8.70 1.85
N LEU A 53 4.40 -7.59 2.55
CA LEU A 53 3.49 -6.53 2.16
C LEU A 53 4.08 -5.17 2.56
N ILE A 54 4.00 -4.21 1.64
CA ILE A 54 4.43 -2.84 1.90
C ILE A 54 3.20 -1.95 1.77
N HIS A 55 2.95 -1.10 2.77
CA HIS A 55 1.91 -0.10 2.69
C HIS A 55 2.55 1.28 2.71
N LEU A 56 2.51 1.94 1.58
CA LEU A 56 3.12 3.25 1.35
C LEU A 56 2.04 4.32 1.33
N PHE A 57 2.21 5.38 2.10
CA PHE A 57 1.31 6.53 2.09
C PHE A 57 2.04 7.71 1.45
N VAL A 58 1.45 8.28 0.42
CA VAL A 58 2.08 9.36 -0.34
C VAL A 58 1.21 10.61 -0.35
N LYS A 59 1.86 11.75 -0.25
CA LYS A 59 1.19 13.06 -0.22
C LYS A 59 1.41 13.84 -1.51
N ASN A 60 2.47 13.49 -2.25
CA ASN A 60 2.81 14.12 -3.52
C ASN A 60 3.50 13.11 -4.42
N TYR A 61 3.54 13.42 -5.71
CA TYR A 61 4.07 12.49 -6.71
C TYR A 61 5.57 12.27 -6.55
N LYS A 62 6.32 13.33 -6.23
CA LYS A 62 7.77 13.22 -6.05
C LYS A 62 8.13 12.25 -4.92
N GLY A 63 7.40 12.33 -3.80
CA GLY A 63 7.58 11.40 -2.69
C GLY A 63 7.24 9.97 -3.09
N PHE A 64 6.18 9.80 -3.87
CA PHE A 64 5.78 8.52 -4.42
C PHE A 64 6.92 7.91 -5.25
N GLU A 65 7.47 8.67 -6.21
CA GLU A 65 8.56 8.17 -7.06
C GLU A 65 9.80 7.79 -6.24
N THR A 66 10.15 8.62 -5.26
CA THR A 66 11.32 8.37 -4.42
C THR A 66 11.20 7.04 -3.69
N GLU A 67 10.03 6.79 -3.08
CA GLU A 67 9.81 5.55 -2.35
C GLU A 67 9.71 4.34 -3.27
N MET A 68 9.09 4.51 -4.44
CA MET A 68 8.95 3.39 -5.38
C MET A 68 10.30 2.93 -5.93
N LYS A 69 11.27 3.82 -6.06
CA LYS A 69 12.63 3.43 -6.47
C LYS A 69 13.28 2.52 -5.43
N LYS A 70 13.05 2.79 -4.15
CA LYS A 70 13.55 1.94 -3.06
C LYS A 70 12.82 0.59 -3.05
N ILE A 71 11.51 0.63 -3.26
CA ILE A 71 10.67 -0.58 -3.27
C ILE A 71 11.05 -1.50 -4.43
N ALA A 72 11.51 -0.96 -5.55
CA ALA A 72 11.93 -1.76 -6.70
C ALA A 72 13.02 -2.79 -6.31
N THR A 73 13.92 -2.39 -5.43
CA THR A 73 14.97 -3.29 -4.93
C THR A 73 14.37 -4.46 -4.13
N ILE A 74 13.32 -4.17 -3.35
CA ILE A 74 12.63 -5.19 -2.58
C ILE A 74 11.89 -6.16 -3.50
N CYS A 75 11.29 -5.66 -4.58
CA CYS A 75 10.61 -6.49 -5.56
C CYS A 75 11.56 -7.47 -6.25
N LYS A 76 12.81 -7.09 -6.44
CA LYS A 76 13.82 -7.98 -7.01
C LYS A 76 14.18 -9.09 -6.03
N ALA A 77 14.26 -8.76 -4.74
CA ALA A 77 14.59 -9.74 -3.70
C ALA A 77 13.41 -10.66 -3.39
N ASN A 78 12.19 -10.12 -3.46
CA ASN A 78 10.96 -10.88 -3.21
C ASN A 78 9.88 -10.48 -4.22
N PRO A 79 9.82 -11.16 -5.38
CA PRO A 79 8.81 -10.84 -6.40
C PRO A 79 7.35 -11.09 -5.96
N ASN A 80 7.16 -11.74 -4.82
CA ASN A 80 5.80 -12.02 -4.31
C ASN A 80 5.29 -10.92 -3.37
N VAL A 81 6.08 -9.87 -3.14
CA VAL A 81 5.66 -8.78 -2.26
C VAL A 81 4.45 -8.06 -2.85
N ALA A 82 3.48 -7.74 -1.98
CA ALA A 82 2.33 -6.93 -2.35
C ALA A 82 2.60 -5.50 -1.89
N ILE A 83 2.29 -4.54 -2.76
CA ILE A 83 2.52 -3.12 -2.46
C ILE A 83 1.18 -2.41 -2.48
N TRP A 84 0.79 -1.82 -1.35
CA TRP A 84 -0.36 -0.93 -1.29
C TRP A 84 0.14 0.49 -1.30
N VAL A 85 -0.31 1.27 -2.28
CA VAL A 85 -0.01 2.71 -2.35
C VAL A 85 -1.29 3.44 -1.97
N SER A 86 -1.23 4.26 -0.93
CA SER A 86 -2.36 5.07 -0.49
C SER A 86 -2.09 6.54 -0.76
N TRP A 87 -3.13 7.22 -1.25
CA TRP A 87 -3.08 8.65 -1.53
C TRP A 87 -4.36 9.30 -1.02
N TYR A 88 -4.36 10.64 -0.91
CA TYR A 88 -5.52 11.37 -0.42
C TYR A 88 -6.71 11.23 -1.37
N LYS A 89 -7.86 10.88 -0.81
CA LYS A 89 -9.12 10.86 -1.56
C LYS A 89 -9.49 12.29 -1.99
N LYS A 90 -10.11 12.41 -3.16
CA LYS A 90 -10.68 13.68 -3.58
C LYS A 90 -11.66 14.22 -2.56
N SER A 91 -12.51 13.36 -2.01
CA SER A 91 -13.54 13.73 -1.03
C SER A 91 -12.95 14.24 0.29
N ALA A 92 -11.67 13.97 0.56
CA ALA A 92 -11.01 14.49 1.77
C ALA A 92 -10.68 15.97 1.67
N GLY A 93 -10.66 16.53 0.45
CA GLY A 93 -10.37 17.94 0.24
C GLY A 93 -8.95 18.36 0.55
N ILE A 94 -8.03 17.42 0.65
CA ILE A 94 -6.62 17.70 0.93
C ILE A 94 -5.87 17.82 -0.40
N PRO A 95 -5.16 18.93 -0.64
CA PRO A 95 -4.43 19.10 -1.91
C PRO A 95 -3.37 18.02 -2.11
N THR A 96 -3.35 17.44 -3.32
CA THR A 96 -2.34 16.47 -3.72
C THR A 96 -2.29 16.41 -5.24
N ASP A 97 -1.12 16.11 -5.78
CA ASP A 97 -0.95 15.89 -7.21
C ASP A 97 -0.96 14.39 -7.56
N VAL A 98 -1.25 13.52 -6.59
CA VAL A 98 -1.28 12.07 -6.81
C VAL A 98 -2.71 11.63 -7.13
N THR A 99 -2.84 10.85 -8.20
CA THR A 99 -4.12 10.25 -8.60
C THR A 99 -3.91 8.74 -8.82
N GLU A 100 -5.02 8.02 -8.85
CA GLU A 100 -5.01 6.59 -9.15
C GLU A 100 -4.33 6.31 -10.49
N ASP A 101 -4.68 7.09 -11.52
CA ASP A 101 -4.12 6.89 -12.86
C ASP A 101 -2.60 7.11 -12.89
N MET A 102 -2.09 8.08 -12.16
CA MET A 102 -0.64 8.33 -12.09
C MET A 102 0.09 7.16 -11.47
N ILE A 103 -0.48 6.58 -10.42
CA ILE A 103 0.11 5.41 -9.75
C ILE A 103 0.08 4.21 -10.70
N ARG A 104 -1.04 3.99 -11.36
CA ARG A 104 -1.20 2.87 -12.32
C ARG A 104 -0.23 3.01 -13.48
N ASN A 105 -0.11 4.20 -14.04
CA ASN A 105 0.79 4.44 -15.18
C ASN A 105 2.25 4.23 -14.78
N TYR A 106 2.64 4.67 -13.59
CA TYR A 106 3.97 4.42 -13.07
C TYR A 106 4.23 2.92 -12.94
N ALA A 107 3.28 2.21 -12.37
CA ALA A 107 3.40 0.77 -12.14
C ALA A 107 3.64 0.03 -13.45
N LEU A 108 2.85 0.33 -14.48
CA LEU A 108 2.97 -0.34 -15.78
C LEU A 108 4.33 -0.09 -16.44
N LYS A 109 4.94 1.06 -16.19
CA LYS A 109 6.27 1.39 -16.73
C LYS A 109 7.40 0.72 -15.93
N HIS A 110 7.11 0.19 -14.75
CA HIS A 110 8.14 -0.33 -13.84
C HIS A 110 7.90 -1.80 -13.46
N ASP A 111 7.33 -2.56 -14.39
CA ASP A 111 7.11 -4.00 -14.24
C ASP A 111 6.21 -4.37 -13.05
N LEU A 112 5.22 -3.53 -12.79
CA LEU A 112 4.19 -3.77 -11.78
C LEU A 112 2.82 -3.71 -12.44
N VAL A 113 1.84 -4.33 -11.82
CA VAL A 113 0.45 -4.27 -12.28
C VAL A 113 -0.46 -4.02 -11.09
N ASP A 114 -1.50 -3.21 -11.32
CA ASP A 114 -2.54 -2.97 -10.31
C ASP A 114 -3.56 -4.09 -10.35
N ILE A 115 -3.96 -4.58 -9.19
CA ILE A 115 -4.91 -5.70 -9.12
C ILE A 115 -6.13 -5.43 -8.25
N LYS A 116 -6.09 -4.41 -7.39
CA LYS A 116 -7.20 -4.14 -6.49
C LYS A 116 -7.17 -2.69 -6.00
N VAL A 117 -8.36 -2.11 -5.85
CA VAL A 117 -8.55 -0.78 -5.25
C VAL A 117 -9.40 -0.95 -3.99
N CYS A 118 -9.07 -0.23 -2.94
CA CYS A 118 -9.95 -0.19 -1.78
C CYS A 118 -9.91 1.19 -1.11
N ALA A 119 -10.94 1.46 -0.32
CA ALA A 119 -10.94 2.61 0.58
C ALA A 119 -10.23 2.20 1.86
N VAL A 120 -9.17 2.93 2.21
CA VAL A 120 -8.42 2.67 3.45
C VAL A 120 -9.09 3.37 4.62
N SER A 121 -9.53 4.62 4.41
CA SER A 121 -10.23 5.41 5.41
C SER A 121 -11.02 6.51 4.71
N ASP A 122 -11.60 7.43 5.48
CA ASP A 122 -12.26 8.60 4.92
C ASP A 122 -11.27 9.53 4.21
N THR A 123 -9.99 9.44 4.57
CA THR A 123 -8.93 10.30 4.03
C THR A 123 -8.15 9.64 2.91
N TRP A 124 -7.96 8.33 2.95
CA TRP A 124 -7.03 7.61 2.08
C TRP A 124 -7.71 6.57 1.20
N SER A 125 -7.31 6.54 -0.06
CA SER A 125 -7.61 5.44 -0.99
C SER A 125 -6.37 4.56 -1.12
N GLY A 126 -6.54 3.31 -1.56
CA GLY A 126 -5.41 2.40 -1.75
C GLY A 126 -5.50 1.65 -3.08
N LEU A 127 -4.36 1.46 -3.72
CA LEU A 127 -4.22 0.67 -4.94
C LEU A 127 -3.16 -0.38 -4.70
N LYS A 128 -3.51 -1.65 -4.92
CA LYS A 128 -2.59 -2.77 -4.72
C LYS A 128 -1.80 -3.04 -6.00
N LEU A 129 -0.49 -3.05 -5.88
CA LEU A 129 0.44 -3.33 -6.98
C LEU A 129 1.19 -4.62 -6.68
N VAL A 130 1.42 -5.43 -7.72
CA VAL A 130 2.19 -6.67 -7.61
C VAL A 130 3.09 -6.81 -8.83
N VAL A 131 4.13 -7.62 -8.70
CA VAL A 131 4.94 -8.02 -9.86
C VAL A 131 4.10 -9.00 -10.67
N PRO A 132 3.93 -8.81 -11.99
CA PRO A 132 3.15 -9.73 -12.81
C PRO A 132 3.67 -11.16 -12.68
N LEU A 133 2.77 -12.14 -12.71
CA LEU A 133 3.13 -13.56 -12.58
C LEU A 133 4.24 -13.98 -13.53
N ALA A 134 4.19 -13.52 -14.77
CA ALA A 134 5.20 -13.85 -15.79
C ALA A 134 6.61 -13.38 -15.41
N LYS A 135 6.72 -12.43 -14.50
CA LYS A 135 8.00 -11.81 -14.10
C LYS A 135 8.46 -12.22 -12.70
N ARG A 136 7.75 -13.13 -12.05
CA ARG A 136 8.08 -13.58 -10.70
C ARG A 136 9.10 -14.70 -10.64
N LYS A 137 9.70 -15.02 -11.71
CA LYS A 137 10.68 -16.12 -11.78
C LYS A 137 12.00 -15.76 -11.11
#